data_0ed0385bf25b39f4c95149825fcf0695
#
_entry.id   0ed0385bf25b39f4c95149825fcf0695
#
_cell.length_a   1.000
_cell.length_b   1.000
_cell.length_c   1.000
_cell.angle_alpha   90.00
_cell.angle_beta   90.00
_cell.angle_gamma   90.00
#
_symmetry.space_group_name_H-M   'P 1'
#
loop_
_entity.id
_entity.type
_entity.pdbx_description
1 polymer ?
#
loop_
_entity_poly.entity_id
_entity_poly.type
_entity_poly.pdbx_seq_one_letter_code
_entity_poly.pdbx_strand_id
1 'polypeptide(L)'
;ISYWLQSPEMIPYEMRDAIGNKFYGCDDCLTSCPPGQENNNVVIFNKNQQVNLEAIIKEDNEKLNEMFYWFYIPKRNAEYLKRNAIIALGNNPDQNTSSFLENIYPKSSSHLKIYIIWALFKIGNDDVCQNLIYSYDSEENSIKEEYEKLKKMISLAK
;
A
#
# COMPACT_ATOMS: atom_id res chain seq x y z
N ILE A 1 9.14 5.83 -7.94
CA ILE A 1 8.07 5.58 -6.94
C ILE A 1 6.73 6.08 -7.48
N SER A 2 6.62 7.33 -7.93
CA SER A 2 5.35 7.90 -8.44
C SER A 2 4.69 7.03 -9.52
N TYR A 3 5.47 6.46 -10.44
CA TYR A 3 4.97 5.51 -11.44
C TYR A 3 4.21 4.34 -10.79
N TRP A 4 4.82 3.67 -9.81
CA TRP A 4 4.21 2.50 -9.16
C TRP A 4 2.95 2.84 -8.38
N LEU A 5 2.92 3.99 -7.70
CA LEU A 5 1.74 4.45 -6.97
C LEU A 5 0.55 4.77 -7.88
N GLN A 6 0.81 5.06 -9.16
CA GLN A 6 -0.20 5.41 -10.17
C GLN A 6 -0.37 4.32 -11.24
N SER A 7 0.36 3.20 -11.17
CA SER A 7 0.26 2.10 -12.11
C SER A 7 -0.90 1.15 -11.76
N PRO A 8 -1.60 0.59 -12.76
CA PRO A 8 -2.53 -0.51 -12.55
C PRO A 8 -1.84 -1.87 -12.35
N GLU A 9 -0.53 -1.92 -12.56
CA GLU A 9 0.25 -3.15 -12.44
C GLU A 9 0.46 -3.56 -10.98
N MET A 10 0.79 -4.84 -10.78
CA MET A 10 1.23 -5.34 -9.49
C MET A 10 2.55 -4.63 -9.09
N ILE A 11 2.58 -4.02 -7.91
CA ILE A 11 3.80 -3.38 -7.42
C ILE A 11 4.80 -4.47 -7.02
N PRO A 12 5.98 -4.53 -7.66
CA PRO A 12 7.00 -5.52 -7.32
C PRO A 12 7.38 -5.45 -5.83
N TYR A 13 7.72 -6.60 -5.28
CA TYR A 13 8.05 -6.73 -3.86
C TYR A 13 9.14 -5.73 -3.43
N GLU A 14 10.21 -5.65 -4.22
CA GLU A 14 11.38 -4.80 -3.96
C GLU A 14 11.02 -3.30 -3.94
N MET A 15 9.95 -2.93 -4.64
CA MET A 15 9.49 -1.54 -4.72
C MET A 15 8.61 -1.15 -3.54
N ARG A 16 7.99 -2.11 -2.85
CA ARG A 16 7.08 -1.83 -1.73
C ARG A 16 7.80 -1.18 -0.56
N ASP A 17 9.00 -1.64 -0.25
CA ASP A 17 9.85 -1.03 0.79
C ASP A 17 10.29 0.38 0.40
N ALA A 18 10.68 0.58 -0.86
CA ALA A 18 11.10 1.87 -1.38
C ALA A 18 9.98 2.93 -1.43
N ILE A 19 8.72 2.52 -1.47
CA ILE A 19 7.56 3.42 -1.41
C ILE A 19 7.52 4.14 -0.04
N GLY A 20 7.93 3.46 1.03
CA GLY A 20 7.87 4.02 2.37
C GLY A 20 6.44 4.36 2.77
N ASN A 21 6.24 5.53 3.36
CA ASN A 21 4.93 6.02 3.80
C ASN A 21 4.14 6.80 2.74
N LYS A 22 4.56 6.75 1.48
CA LYS A 22 3.92 7.50 0.39
C LYS A 22 2.62 6.83 -0.04
N PHE A 23 1.55 7.61 0.00
CA PHE A 23 0.21 7.17 -0.42
C PHE A 23 -0.04 7.49 -1.89
N TYR A 24 0.40 8.66 -2.37
CA TYR A 24 0.23 9.11 -3.74
C TYR A 24 1.34 10.10 -4.14
N GLY A 25 1.86 9.96 -5.36
CA GLY A 25 2.96 10.81 -5.83
C GLY A 25 4.30 10.54 -5.13
N CYS A 26 5.32 11.28 -5.52
CA CYS A 26 6.64 11.21 -4.90
C CYS A 26 7.44 12.46 -5.27
N ASP A 27 7.87 13.22 -4.28
CA ASP A 27 8.62 14.46 -4.42
C ASP A 27 10.09 14.32 -3.99
N ASP A 28 10.60 13.09 -3.82
CA ASP A 28 11.97 12.84 -3.34
C ASP A 28 13.03 13.51 -4.24
N CYS A 29 12.80 13.53 -5.56
CA CYS A 29 13.69 14.19 -6.50
C CYS A 29 13.69 15.73 -6.35
N LEU A 30 12.56 16.32 -5.96
CA LEU A 30 12.45 17.76 -5.71
C LEU A 30 13.13 18.15 -4.40
N THR A 31 12.92 17.38 -3.35
CA THR A 31 13.53 17.62 -2.03
C THR A 31 15.05 17.42 -2.04
N SER A 32 15.57 16.57 -2.93
CA SER A 32 17.00 16.30 -3.08
C SER A 32 17.68 17.20 -4.10
N CYS A 33 16.92 18.01 -4.85
CA CYS A 33 17.45 18.90 -5.88
C CYS A 33 17.97 20.21 -5.25
N PRO A 34 19.25 20.62 -5.47
CA PRO A 34 19.77 21.87 -4.91
C PRO A 34 18.93 23.12 -5.20
N PRO A 35 18.45 23.36 -6.44
CA PRO A 35 17.53 24.47 -6.71
C PRO A 35 16.17 24.34 -6.02
N GLY A 36 15.72 23.12 -5.74
CA GLY A 36 14.47 22.86 -5.01
C GLY A 36 14.55 23.22 -3.54
N GLN A 37 15.74 23.15 -2.94
CA GLN A 37 15.98 23.49 -1.54
C GLN A 37 16.01 25.00 -1.29
N GLU A 38 16.39 25.79 -2.28
CA GLU A 38 16.43 27.27 -2.18
C GLU A 38 15.01 27.88 -2.14
N ASN A 39 14.01 27.18 -2.65
CA ASN A 39 12.61 27.61 -2.69
C ASN A 39 11.79 27.21 -1.44
N ASN A 40 12.41 27.12 -0.27
CA ASN A 40 11.73 26.81 1.00
C ASN A 40 10.60 27.80 1.40
N ASN A 41 10.31 28.80 0.59
CA ASN A 41 9.12 29.66 0.70
C ASN A 41 7.88 29.11 -0.02
N VAL A 42 7.98 27.91 -0.61
CA VAL A 42 6.84 27.24 -1.25
C VAL A 42 5.87 26.77 -0.16
N VAL A 43 4.71 27.36 -0.19
CA VAL A 43 3.45 27.01 0.48
C VAL A 43 3.57 25.72 1.26
N ILE A 44 3.76 25.85 2.58
CA ILE A 44 3.64 24.73 3.50
C ILE A 44 2.18 24.29 3.40
N PHE A 45 1.91 23.32 2.54
CA PHE A 45 0.69 22.54 2.66
C PHE A 45 0.64 22.11 4.13
N ASN A 46 -0.42 22.48 4.82
CA ASN A 46 -0.57 22.26 6.25
C ASN A 46 -0.05 20.85 6.62
N LYS A 47 1.10 20.79 7.27
CA LYS A 47 1.68 19.53 7.80
C LYS A 47 0.71 18.75 8.71
N ASN A 48 -0.41 19.34 9.06
CA ASN A 48 -1.41 18.79 9.95
C ASN A 48 -2.53 18.00 9.25
N GLN A 49 -2.56 17.93 7.92
CA GLN A 49 -3.46 17.02 7.23
C GLN A 49 -2.76 15.68 7.00
N GLN A 50 -2.57 14.92 8.05
CA GLN A 50 -2.21 13.52 7.92
C GLN A 50 -3.40 12.77 7.29
N VAL A 51 -3.16 12.17 6.14
CA VAL A 51 -4.15 11.29 5.51
C VAL A 51 -4.34 10.08 6.41
N ASN A 52 -5.57 9.86 6.87
CA ASN A 52 -5.88 8.66 7.65
C ASN A 52 -5.98 7.46 6.68
N LEU A 53 -4.91 6.66 6.62
CA LEU A 53 -4.80 5.53 5.70
C LEU A 53 -5.82 4.44 5.98
N GLU A 54 -6.16 4.19 7.25
CA GLU A 54 -7.19 3.22 7.61
C GLU A 54 -8.59 3.67 7.12
N ALA A 55 -8.89 4.95 7.22
CA ALA A 55 -10.14 5.51 6.69
C ALA A 55 -10.22 5.35 5.17
N ILE A 56 -9.10 5.58 4.44
CA ILE A 56 -9.02 5.34 2.99
C ILE A 56 -9.34 3.88 2.65
N ILE A 57 -8.76 2.93 3.38
CA ILE A 57 -8.95 1.50 3.10
C ILE A 57 -10.40 1.06 3.34
N LYS A 58 -11.05 1.61 4.37
CA LYS A 58 -12.45 1.30 4.72
C LYS A 58 -13.48 1.98 3.82
N GLU A 59 -13.12 3.09 3.19
CA GLU A 59 -14.05 3.93 2.45
C GLU A 59 -14.55 3.24 1.18
N ASP A 60 -15.72 3.64 0.71
CA ASP A 60 -16.28 3.20 -0.55
C ASP A 60 -15.48 3.72 -1.76
N ASN A 61 -15.43 2.90 -2.85
CA ASN A 61 -14.65 3.25 -4.04
C ASN A 61 -15.19 4.48 -4.77
N GLU A 62 -16.51 4.66 -4.81
CA GLU A 62 -17.14 5.82 -5.45
C GLU A 62 -16.80 7.08 -4.69
N LYS A 63 -16.91 7.05 -3.37
CA LYS A 63 -16.58 8.17 -2.50
C LYS A 63 -15.09 8.52 -2.55
N LEU A 64 -14.19 7.53 -2.61
CA LEU A 64 -12.76 7.78 -2.82
C LEU A 64 -12.49 8.47 -4.16
N ASN A 65 -13.17 8.06 -5.24
CA ASN A 65 -13.06 8.71 -6.54
C ASN A 65 -13.56 10.16 -6.53
N GLU A 66 -14.56 10.48 -5.73
CA GLU A 66 -15.04 11.85 -5.51
C GLU A 66 -14.04 12.66 -4.68
N MET A 67 -13.59 12.13 -3.54
CA MET A 67 -12.63 12.79 -2.64
C MET A 67 -11.31 13.10 -3.33
N PHE A 68 -10.83 12.21 -4.20
CA PHE A 68 -9.56 12.30 -4.92
C PHE A 68 -9.78 12.51 -6.42
N TYR A 69 -10.79 13.31 -6.83
CA TYR A 69 -11.14 13.50 -8.24
C TYR A 69 -9.98 14.05 -9.09
N TRP A 70 -9.05 14.80 -8.49
CA TRP A 70 -7.87 15.34 -9.17
C TRP A 70 -6.69 14.37 -9.25
N PHE A 71 -6.74 13.22 -8.57
CA PHE A 71 -5.73 12.20 -8.68
C PHE A 71 -5.90 11.43 -9.99
N TYR A 72 -4.77 11.08 -10.62
CA TYR A 72 -4.79 10.08 -11.66
C TYR A 72 -4.95 8.70 -11.03
N ILE A 73 -6.14 8.13 -11.18
CA ILE A 73 -6.48 6.78 -10.72
C ILE A 73 -6.76 5.96 -11.97
N PRO A 74 -5.93 4.92 -12.29
CA PRO A 74 -6.13 4.10 -13.48
C PRO A 74 -7.55 3.51 -13.51
N LYS A 75 -8.24 3.68 -14.66
CA LYS A 75 -9.63 3.20 -14.84
C LYS A 75 -10.60 3.66 -13.74
N ARG A 76 -10.28 4.70 -12.99
CA ARG A 76 -11.03 5.16 -11.80
C ARG A 76 -11.29 4.05 -10.78
N ASN A 77 -10.39 3.07 -10.70
CA ASN A 77 -10.48 2.01 -9.70
C ASN A 77 -9.75 2.42 -8.42
N ALA A 78 -10.51 2.84 -7.42
CA ALA A 78 -9.98 3.31 -6.14
C ALA A 78 -9.26 2.21 -5.32
N GLU A 79 -9.34 0.93 -5.70
CA GLU A 79 -8.55 -0.12 -5.08
C GLU A 79 -7.04 0.12 -5.18
N TYR A 80 -6.58 0.85 -6.21
CA TYR A 80 -5.17 1.24 -6.30
C TYR A 80 -4.75 2.21 -5.20
N LEU A 81 -5.64 3.09 -4.74
CA LEU A 81 -5.40 3.93 -3.57
C LEU A 81 -5.37 3.12 -2.28
N LYS A 82 -6.31 2.18 -2.12
CA LYS A 82 -6.32 1.26 -0.96
C LYS A 82 -5.06 0.41 -0.91
N ARG A 83 -4.60 -0.12 -2.05
CA ARG A 83 -3.32 -0.82 -2.18
C ARG A 83 -2.16 0.03 -1.67
N ASN A 84 -2.06 1.27 -2.13
CA ASN A 84 -1.00 2.19 -1.72
C ASN A 84 -1.05 2.48 -0.21
N ALA A 85 -2.26 2.65 0.34
CA ALA A 85 -2.47 2.85 1.78
C ALA A 85 -2.02 1.63 2.60
N ILE A 86 -2.31 0.41 2.14
CA ILE A 86 -1.85 -0.83 2.79
C ILE A 86 -0.33 -0.93 2.80
N ILE A 87 0.33 -0.60 1.67
CA ILE A 87 1.81 -0.59 1.60
C ILE A 87 2.39 0.44 2.57
N ALA A 88 1.83 1.64 2.61
CA ALA A 88 2.29 2.69 3.52
C ALA A 88 2.12 2.31 5.00
N LEU A 89 1.02 1.64 5.37
CA LEU A 89 0.81 1.09 6.71
C LEU A 89 1.82 0.00 7.05
N GLY A 90 2.11 -0.91 6.12
CA GLY A 90 3.11 -1.96 6.32
C GLY A 90 4.53 -1.41 6.53
N ASN A 91 4.87 -0.31 5.87
CA ASN A 91 6.17 0.35 6.02
C ASN A 91 6.27 1.23 7.28
N ASN A 92 5.15 1.74 7.79
CA ASN A 92 5.12 2.63 8.95
C ASN A 92 3.97 2.26 9.90
N PRO A 93 4.05 1.06 10.54
CA PRO A 93 2.97 0.54 11.37
C PRO A 93 2.88 1.28 12.70
N ASP A 94 1.68 1.37 13.24
CA ASP A 94 1.40 1.67 14.63
C ASP A 94 0.98 0.40 15.40
N GLN A 95 0.62 0.56 16.68
CA GLN A 95 0.23 -0.55 17.56
C GLN A 95 -1.03 -1.30 17.09
N ASN A 96 -1.91 -0.65 16.32
CA ASN A 96 -3.20 -1.19 15.89
C ASN A 96 -3.15 -1.74 14.45
N THR A 97 -2.11 -1.41 13.70
CA THR A 97 -2.02 -1.71 12.26
C THR A 97 -2.19 -3.20 11.97
N SER A 98 -1.56 -4.09 12.75
CA SER A 98 -1.69 -5.53 12.55
C SER A 98 -3.14 -6.00 12.72
N SER A 99 -3.75 -5.68 13.86
CA SER A 99 -5.16 -6.04 14.14
C SER A 99 -6.13 -5.44 13.12
N PHE A 100 -5.84 -4.23 12.65
CA PHE A 100 -6.61 -3.59 11.59
C PHE A 100 -6.55 -4.39 10.28
N LEU A 101 -5.34 -4.74 9.82
CA LEU A 101 -5.12 -5.49 8.58
C LEU A 101 -5.76 -6.88 8.64
N GLU A 102 -5.66 -7.58 9.76
CA GLU A 102 -6.33 -8.87 9.99
C GLU A 102 -7.85 -8.76 9.85
N ASN A 103 -8.45 -7.72 10.45
CA ASN A 103 -9.90 -7.49 10.42
C ASN A 103 -10.44 -7.20 9.02
N ILE A 104 -9.68 -6.51 8.18
CA ILE A 104 -10.13 -6.17 6.81
C ILE A 104 -9.86 -7.28 5.81
N TYR A 105 -8.92 -8.19 6.08
CA TYR A 105 -8.50 -9.24 5.16
C TYR A 105 -9.66 -10.06 4.57
N PRO A 106 -10.60 -10.60 5.37
CA PRO A 106 -11.68 -11.45 4.84
C PRO A 106 -12.57 -10.74 3.82
N LYS A 107 -12.74 -9.42 3.96
CA LYS A 107 -13.62 -8.59 3.14
C LYS A 107 -12.91 -7.95 1.95
N SER A 108 -11.59 -8.08 1.87
CA SER A 108 -10.78 -7.48 0.83
C SER A 108 -10.81 -8.30 -0.45
N SER A 109 -10.66 -7.63 -1.59
CA SER A 109 -10.48 -8.28 -2.89
C SER A 109 -9.19 -9.12 -2.91
N SER A 110 -9.12 -10.09 -3.82
CA SER A 110 -7.93 -10.92 -4.02
C SER A 110 -6.67 -10.07 -4.26
N HIS A 111 -6.80 -8.98 -5.01
CA HIS A 111 -5.72 -8.05 -5.27
C HIS A 111 -5.19 -7.39 -3.99
N LEU A 112 -6.06 -6.92 -3.11
CA LEU A 112 -5.66 -6.27 -1.86
C LEU A 112 -5.12 -7.26 -0.83
N LYS A 113 -5.63 -8.49 -0.80
CA LYS A 113 -5.19 -9.54 0.13
C LYS A 113 -3.70 -9.80 0.08
N ILE A 114 -3.09 -9.77 -1.11
CA ILE A 114 -1.64 -9.93 -1.28
C ILE A 114 -0.85 -8.86 -0.54
N TYR A 115 -1.30 -7.61 -0.66
CA TYR A 115 -0.62 -6.49 0.01
C TYR A 115 -0.84 -6.52 1.52
N ILE A 116 -1.99 -7.01 1.97
CA ILE A 116 -2.27 -7.19 3.40
C ILE A 116 -1.32 -8.26 3.98
N ILE A 117 -1.17 -9.42 3.32
CA ILE A 117 -0.24 -10.47 3.75
C ILE A 117 1.19 -9.94 3.78
N TRP A 118 1.60 -9.22 2.73
CA TRP A 118 2.93 -8.60 2.69
C TRP A 118 3.14 -7.62 3.84
N ALA A 119 2.15 -6.76 4.13
CA ALA A 119 2.24 -5.79 5.21
C ALA A 119 2.31 -6.47 6.59
N LEU A 120 1.51 -7.50 6.83
CA LEU A 120 1.56 -8.30 8.06
C LEU A 120 2.91 -9.00 8.24
N PHE A 121 3.47 -9.56 7.16
CA PHE A 121 4.82 -10.15 7.17
C PHE A 121 5.88 -9.10 7.50
N LYS A 122 5.80 -7.92 6.87
CA LYS A 122 6.72 -6.81 7.11
C LYS A 122 6.69 -6.31 8.56
N ILE A 123 5.53 -6.35 9.20
CA ILE A 123 5.34 -5.96 10.61
C ILE A 123 5.90 -7.03 11.57
N GLY A 124 6.15 -8.26 11.10
CA GLY A 124 6.63 -9.38 11.90
C GLY A 124 5.53 -10.24 12.51
N ASN A 125 4.33 -10.23 11.92
CA ASN A 125 3.21 -11.10 12.34
C ASN A 125 3.22 -12.42 11.55
N ASP A 126 4.27 -13.20 11.72
CA ASP A 126 4.57 -14.40 10.92
C ASP A 126 3.52 -15.49 11.07
N ASP A 127 2.98 -15.71 12.26
CA ASP A 127 1.98 -16.76 12.52
C ASP A 127 0.68 -16.49 11.77
N VAL A 128 0.22 -15.24 11.78
CA VAL A 128 -0.98 -14.82 11.04
C VAL A 128 -0.72 -14.91 9.54
N CYS A 129 0.43 -14.44 9.06
CA CYS A 129 0.80 -14.53 7.65
C CYS A 129 0.75 -15.97 7.13
N GLN A 130 1.29 -16.92 7.89
CA GLN A 130 1.28 -18.33 7.50
C GLN A 130 -0.17 -18.87 7.39
N ASN A 131 -1.01 -18.61 8.38
CA ASN A 131 -2.40 -19.04 8.36
C ASN A 131 -3.16 -18.45 7.16
N LEU A 132 -2.98 -17.18 6.89
CA LEU A 132 -3.64 -16.50 5.78
C LEU A 132 -3.13 -16.99 4.42
N ILE A 133 -1.81 -17.25 4.30
CA ILE A 133 -1.20 -17.69 3.07
C ILE A 133 -1.64 -19.10 2.67
N TYR A 134 -1.87 -20.00 3.61
CA TYR A 134 -2.36 -21.34 3.32
C TYR A 134 -3.87 -21.40 3.06
N SER A 135 -4.63 -20.42 3.51
CA SER A 135 -6.07 -20.35 3.30
C SER A 135 -6.48 -19.62 2.02
N TYR A 136 -5.50 -19.05 1.30
CA TYR A 136 -5.78 -18.23 0.14
C TYR A 136 -5.90 -19.08 -1.14
N ASP A 137 -6.98 -18.89 -1.87
CA ASP A 137 -7.19 -19.45 -3.20
C ASP A 137 -7.63 -18.34 -4.17
N SER A 138 -6.95 -18.23 -5.30
CA SER A 138 -7.29 -17.29 -6.36
C SER A 138 -7.11 -17.96 -7.72
N GLU A 139 -8.05 -17.74 -8.61
CA GLU A 139 -7.98 -18.23 -9.99
C GLU A 139 -7.14 -17.32 -10.90
N GLU A 140 -6.85 -16.11 -10.50
CA GLU A 140 -6.08 -15.14 -11.29
C GLU A 140 -4.58 -15.46 -11.28
N ASN A 141 -3.99 -15.72 -12.45
CA ASN A 141 -2.58 -16.17 -12.56
C ASN A 141 -1.57 -15.16 -12.01
N SER A 142 -1.76 -13.87 -12.26
CA SER A 142 -0.86 -12.80 -11.75
C SER A 142 -0.83 -12.76 -10.22
N ILE A 143 -1.96 -13.01 -9.62
CA ILE A 143 -2.13 -13.08 -8.17
C ILE A 143 -1.48 -14.35 -7.61
N LYS A 144 -1.64 -15.50 -8.29
CA LYS A 144 -0.96 -16.76 -7.91
C LYS A 144 0.56 -16.64 -7.89
N GLU A 145 1.13 -16.04 -8.92
CA GLU A 145 2.59 -15.87 -9.02
C GLU A 145 3.14 -15.02 -7.85
N GLU A 146 2.48 -13.92 -7.55
CA GLU A 146 2.89 -13.04 -6.47
C GLU A 146 2.74 -13.71 -5.10
N TYR A 147 1.69 -14.50 -4.96
CA TYR A 147 1.42 -15.27 -3.77
C TYR A 147 2.48 -16.35 -3.51
N GLU A 148 2.89 -17.08 -4.54
CA GLU A 148 3.98 -18.06 -4.42
C GLU A 148 5.32 -17.40 -4.08
N LYS A 149 5.57 -16.18 -4.54
CA LYS A 149 6.75 -15.40 -4.12
C LYS A 149 6.69 -15.07 -2.63
N LEU A 150 5.57 -14.53 -2.14
CA LEU A 150 5.38 -14.25 -0.72
C LEU A 150 5.52 -15.49 0.15
N LYS A 151 4.94 -16.61 -0.29
CA LYS A 151 5.04 -17.90 0.41
C LYS A 151 6.48 -18.37 0.56
N LYS A 152 7.27 -18.28 -0.50
CA LYS A 152 8.71 -18.59 -0.45
C LYS A 152 9.45 -17.69 0.54
N MET A 153 9.17 -16.39 0.54
CA MET A 153 9.83 -15.44 1.43
C MET A 153 9.49 -15.70 2.89
N ILE A 154 8.22 -15.93 3.22
CA ILE A 154 7.77 -16.26 4.58
C ILE A 154 8.38 -17.61 5.05
N SER A 155 8.57 -18.56 4.14
CA SER A 155 9.19 -19.84 4.47
C SER A 155 10.71 -19.78 4.66
N LEU A 156 11.40 -18.80 4.04
CA LEU A 156 12.84 -18.58 4.16
C LEU A 156 13.22 -17.72 5.38
N ALA A 157 12.26 -17.01 5.97
CA ALA A 157 12.47 -16.19 7.15
C ALA A 157 12.45 -17.00 8.48
N LYS A 158 12.28 -18.33 8.39
CA LYS A 158 12.40 -19.30 9.50
C LYS A 158 13.79 -19.90 9.56
#